data_5b93c88065ba55d58ff30f8734fb6e99
#
_entry.id   5b93c88065ba55d58ff30f8734fb6e99
#
_cell.length_a   1.000
_cell.length_b   1.000
_cell.length_c   1.000
_cell.angle_alpha   90.00
_cell.angle_beta   90.00
_cell.angle_gamma   90.00
#
_symmetry.space_group_name_H-M   'P 1'
#
loop_
_entity.id
_entity.type
_entity.pdbx_description
1 polymer ?
#
loop_
_entity_poly.entity_id
_entity_poly.type
_entity_poly.pdbx_seq_one_letter_code
_entity_poly.pdbx_strand_id
1 'polypeptide(L)'
;MASPRPFARGALCAALAAAVLLPASGAQAAERCASADLRYPFQPGGPKTFGVFKLRITNGGCGRAHRVAKEWMDRFEANLDDGRVKLPEHVRGFTFKSLPPTAAQTYNMRGRKGEKTIRFDYVVPNG
;
A
#
# COMPACT_ATOMS: atom_id res chain seq x y z
N MET A 1 -15.04 -53.46 -48.68
CA MET A 1 -14.92 -53.21 -48.15
C MET A 1 -14.66 -52.34 -47.36
N ALA A 2 -14.49 -51.93 -47.06
CA ALA A 2 -14.38 -51.19 -46.39
C ALA A 2 -13.92 -50.34 -45.78
N SER A 3 -13.72 -49.93 -45.45
CA SER A 3 -13.35 -49.17 -44.89
C SER A 3 -13.20 -48.30 -44.07
N PRO A 4 -12.99 -47.92 -43.70
CA PRO A 4 -12.86 -47.14 -42.98
C PRO A 4 -12.49 -46.26 -42.26
N ARG A 5 -12.25 -45.81 -41.99
CA ARG A 5 -11.91 -45.01 -41.37
C ARG A 5 -11.73 -44.16 -40.55
N PRO A 6 -11.44 -43.82 -40.14
CA PRO A 6 -11.24 -43.05 -39.45
C PRO A 6 -10.96 -42.23 -38.82
N PHE A 7 -10.77 -41.80 -38.62
CA PHE A 7 -10.47 -41.07 -38.09
C PHE A 7 -10.39 -40.08 -37.49
N ALA A 8 -10.29 -39.73 -37.30
CA ALA A 8 -10.31 -38.84 -36.86
C ALA A 8 -10.01 -38.33 -35.85
N ARG A 9 -9.79 -38.16 -35.62
CA ARG A 9 -9.54 -37.80 -34.76
C ARG A 9 -9.14 -36.87 -34.23
N GLY A 10 -8.83 -36.55 -34.07
CA GLY A 10 -8.43 -35.88 -33.62
C GLY A 10 -8.36 -34.83 -33.04
N ALA A 11 -8.18 -34.47 -33.09
CA ALA A 11 -8.07 -33.50 -32.77
C ALA A 11 -8.33 -32.87 -31.76
N LEU A 12 -8.37 -32.46 -31.65
CA LEU A 12 -8.71 -31.92 -30.88
C LEU A 12 -8.31 -31.30 -29.90
N CYS A 13 -8.01 -31.15 -29.60
CA CYS A 13 -7.70 -30.79 -28.64
C CYS A 13 -7.24 -29.78 -28.23
N ALA A 14 -6.80 -29.54 -28.48
CA ALA A 14 -6.24 -28.61 -28.21
C ALA A 14 -6.66 -27.66 -27.48
N ALA A 15 -6.79 -27.08 -27.82
CA ALA A 15 -7.22 -26.09 -27.32
C ALA A 15 -7.23 -25.81 -26.04
N LEU A 16 -7.38 -25.85 -25.73
CA LEU A 16 -7.55 -25.62 -24.58
C LEU A 16 -6.85 -24.88 -23.89
N ALA A 17 -6.27 -24.88 -23.95
CA ALA A 17 -5.55 -24.37 -23.21
C ALA A 17 -5.66 -23.15 -22.85
N ALA A 18 -5.43 -22.66 -23.40
CA ALA A 18 -5.46 -21.45 -23.18
C ALA A 18 -6.04 -20.93 -22.11
N ALA A 19 -6.60 -20.70 -22.20
CA ALA A 19 -7.23 -20.13 -21.31
C ALA A 19 -6.77 -19.79 -20.18
N VAL A 20 -6.58 -20.05 -19.89
CA VAL A 20 -6.25 -19.84 -18.78
C VAL A 20 -5.76 -18.85 -18.28
N LEU A 21 -5.24 -18.62 -18.44
CA LEU A 21 -4.67 -17.75 -18.01
C LEU A 21 -5.01 -16.62 -17.59
N LEU A 22 -5.46 -16.25 -17.44
CA LEU A 22 -5.77 -15.18 -17.13
C LEU A 22 -5.47 -14.69 -15.97
N PRO A 23 -5.05 -14.01 -15.85
CA PRO A 23 -4.58 -13.39 -14.89
C PRO A 23 -5.41 -12.67 -14.13
N ALA A 24 -5.35 -12.72 -13.38
CA ALA A 24 -6.07 -12.13 -12.62
C ALA A 24 -5.81 -10.86 -12.46
N SER A 25 -6.10 -10.28 -12.63
CA SER A 25 -5.91 -9.11 -12.56
C SER A 25 -6.08 -8.62 -11.33
N GLY A 26 -6.02 -8.52 -10.85
CA GLY A 26 -6.30 -8.02 -9.86
C GLY A 26 -5.51 -7.60 -8.90
N ALA A 27 -5.36 -8.13 -8.10
CA ALA A 27 -4.81 -7.70 -6.99
C ALA A 27 -3.42 -7.62 -7.10
N GLN A 28 -2.86 -6.59 -7.04
CA GLN A 28 -1.45 -6.45 -6.93
C GLN A 28 -1.07 -6.42 -5.48
N ALA A 29 -0.03 -7.14 -5.14
CA ALA A 29 0.51 -7.10 -3.80
C ALA A 29 1.09 -5.72 -3.54
N ALA A 30 0.96 -5.25 -2.33
CA ALA A 30 1.57 -4.01 -1.94
C ALA A 30 3.07 -4.16 -1.84
N GLU A 31 3.80 -3.19 -2.35
CA GLU A 31 5.23 -3.15 -2.24
C GLU A 31 5.61 -2.46 -0.95
N ARG A 32 6.48 -3.08 -0.17
CA ARG A 32 6.97 -2.48 1.07
C ARG A 32 8.04 -1.46 0.79
N CYS A 33 7.97 -0.35 1.49
CA CYS A 33 8.86 0.76 1.26
C CYS A 33 9.60 1.13 2.55
N ALA A 34 10.84 1.54 2.40
CA ALA A 34 11.61 2.00 3.53
C ALA A 34 11.09 3.34 4.02
N SER A 35 11.04 3.51 5.31
CA SER A 35 10.62 4.78 5.91
C SER A 35 11.42 5.11 7.17
N ALA A 36 12.61 4.54 7.30
CA ALA A 36 13.41 4.76 8.50
C ALA A 36 13.76 6.23 8.70
N ASP A 37 13.91 6.98 7.61
CA ASP A 37 14.20 8.41 7.68
C ASP A 37 12.98 9.25 8.07
N LEU A 38 11.80 8.65 8.13
CA LEU A 38 10.58 9.30 8.60
C LEU A 38 10.27 8.91 10.05
N ARG A 39 11.28 8.46 10.77
CA ARG A 39 11.14 8.05 12.17
C ARG A 39 12.15 8.78 13.02
N TYR A 40 11.82 8.95 14.27
CA TYR A 40 12.71 9.63 15.19
C TYR A 40 12.62 8.97 16.56
N PRO A 41 13.66 9.14 17.39
CA PRO A 41 13.71 8.49 18.68
C PRO A 41 12.94 9.29 19.74
N PHE A 42 12.52 8.58 20.77
CA PHE A 42 11.95 9.24 21.94
C PHE A 42 13.03 10.03 22.70
N GLN A 43 14.24 9.51 22.73
CA GLN A 43 15.37 10.18 23.34
C GLN A 43 16.49 10.29 22.33
N PRO A 44 17.28 11.35 22.38
CA PRO A 44 18.41 11.50 21.47
C PRO A 44 19.32 10.27 21.53
N GLY A 45 19.62 9.72 20.37
CA GLY A 45 20.48 8.53 20.27
C GLY A 45 19.78 7.23 20.55
N GLY A 46 18.52 7.25 20.92
CA GLY A 46 17.76 6.03 21.18
C GLY A 46 17.18 5.41 19.94
N PRO A 47 16.43 4.31 20.09
CA PRO A 47 15.78 3.68 18.94
C PRO A 47 14.68 4.58 18.38
N LYS A 48 14.52 4.55 17.08
CA LYS A 48 13.53 5.37 16.40
C LYS A 48 12.18 4.66 16.48
N THR A 49 11.36 5.12 17.39
CA THR A 49 10.09 4.46 17.72
C THR A 49 8.86 5.24 17.31
N PHE A 50 9.00 6.47 16.81
CA PHE A 50 7.89 7.31 16.39
C PHE A 50 7.99 7.63 14.92
N GLY A 51 6.87 7.97 14.29
CA GLY A 51 6.84 8.36 12.91
C GLY A 51 6.16 7.32 12.02
N VAL A 52 6.63 7.19 10.81
CA VAL A 52 6.00 6.36 9.78
C VAL A 52 6.57 4.94 9.80
N PHE A 53 5.69 3.97 9.96
CA PHE A 53 6.03 2.55 9.98
C PHE A 53 5.19 1.80 8.95
N LYS A 54 5.69 0.70 8.48
CA LYS A 54 4.97 -0.22 7.60
C LYS A 54 4.48 0.46 6.34
N LEU A 55 5.29 1.35 5.80
CA LEU A 55 4.94 2.05 4.57
C LEU A 55 4.91 1.08 3.40
N ARG A 56 3.82 1.14 2.61
CA ARG A 56 3.66 0.29 1.45
C ARG A 56 2.77 0.97 0.43
N ILE A 57 2.92 0.58 -0.80
CA ILE A 57 2.14 1.15 -1.88
C ILE A 57 1.71 0.06 -2.86
N THR A 58 0.51 0.17 -3.36
CA THR A 58 -0.02 -0.70 -4.40
C THR A 58 -0.19 0.14 -5.66
N ASN A 59 0.25 -0.40 -6.80
CA ASN A 59 0.18 0.27 -8.10
C ASN A 59 0.96 1.58 -8.15
N GLY A 60 2.11 1.60 -7.51
CA GLY A 60 2.97 2.78 -7.53
C GLY A 60 4.33 2.45 -6.97
N GLY A 61 5.23 3.40 -7.01
CA GLY A 61 6.58 3.21 -6.56
C GLY A 61 6.84 3.75 -5.16
N CYS A 62 7.85 3.21 -4.52
CA CYS A 62 8.22 3.62 -3.17
C CYS A 62 8.66 5.09 -3.06
N GLY A 63 9.23 5.64 -4.13
CA GLY A 63 9.58 7.06 -4.11
C GLY A 63 8.36 7.94 -3.92
N ARG A 64 7.27 7.61 -4.59
CA ARG A 64 6.02 8.34 -4.41
C ARG A 64 5.45 8.12 -3.02
N ALA A 65 5.43 6.86 -2.57
CA ALA A 65 4.91 6.55 -1.24
C ALA A 65 5.65 7.33 -0.17
N HIS A 66 6.97 7.41 -0.28
CA HIS A 66 7.78 8.13 0.68
C HIS A 66 7.45 9.62 0.70
N ARG A 67 7.36 10.24 -0.49
CA ARG A 67 7.05 11.67 -0.57
C ARG A 67 5.67 12.00 0.00
N VAL A 68 4.70 11.14 -0.29
CA VAL A 68 3.34 11.36 0.21
C VAL A 68 3.29 11.18 1.72
N ALA A 69 3.90 10.12 2.22
CA ALA A 69 3.91 9.86 3.66
C ALA A 69 4.63 10.97 4.41
N LYS A 70 5.74 11.47 3.85
CA LYS A 70 6.48 12.55 4.48
C LYS A 70 5.65 13.82 4.56
N GLU A 71 4.97 14.17 3.48
CA GLU A 71 4.15 15.37 3.50
C GLU A 71 2.96 15.20 4.44
N TRP A 72 2.36 14.02 4.47
CA TRP A 72 1.28 13.74 5.43
C TRP A 72 1.78 13.94 6.86
N MET A 73 2.94 13.37 7.17
CA MET A 73 3.53 13.49 8.49
C MET A 73 3.81 14.94 8.86
N ASP A 74 4.42 15.68 7.92
CA ASP A 74 4.76 17.08 8.18
C ASP A 74 3.51 17.92 8.47
N ARG A 75 2.43 17.66 7.75
CA ARG A 75 1.18 18.39 7.96
C ARG A 75 0.52 18.00 9.27
N PHE A 76 0.55 16.72 9.62
CA PHE A 76 -0.02 16.27 10.87
C PHE A 76 0.73 16.86 12.06
N GLU A 77 2.04 16.85 11.98
CA GLU A 77 2.87 17.41 13.05
C GLU A 77 2.67 18.92 13.17
N ALA A 78 2.50 19.61 12.06
CA ALA A 78 2.18 21.02 12.11
C ALA A 78 0.84 21.27 12.79
N ASN A 79 -0.15 20.43 12.53
CA ASN A 79 -1.43 20.53 13.24
C ASN A 79 -1.27 20.32 14.74
N LEU A 80 -0.46 19.34 15.12
CA LEU A 80 -0.20 19.08 16.54
C LEU A 80 0.49 20.26 17.21
N ASP A 81 1.43 20.88 16.50
CA ASP A 81 2.13 22.06 17.03
C ASP A 81 1.16 23.22 17.26
N ASP A 82 0.10 23.29 16.48
CA ASP A 82 -0.96 24.29 16.66
C ASP A 82 -2.00 23.84 17.68
N GLY A 83 -1.77 22.73 18.35
CA GLY A 83 -2.69 22.22 19.35
C GLY A 83 -3.89 21.48 18.78
N ARG A 84 -3.85 21.07 17.53
CA ARG A 84 -4.96 20.40 16.89
C ARG A 84 -4.60 18.97 16.52
N VAL A 85 -5.43 18.03 16.93
CA VAL A 85 -5.30 16.64 16.50
C VAL A 85 -6.17 16.50 15.27
N LYS A 86 -5.62 16.82 14.12
CA LYS A 86 -6.34 16.75 12.87
C LYS A 86 -5.51 16.00 11.84
N LEU A 87 -6.05 14.90 11.37
CA LEU A 87 -5.39 14.07 10.38
C LEU A 87 -5.55 14.71 8.98
N PRO A 88 -4.46 14.91 8.25
CA PRO A 88 -4.58 15.44 6.88
C PRO A 88 -5.41 14.49 6.01
N GLU A 89 -6.37 15.05 5.29
CA GLU A 89 -7.25 14.25 4.45
C GLU A 89 -6.79 14.19 3.00
N HIS A 90 -6.08 15.21 2.54
CA HIS A 90 -5.66 15.26 1.14
C HIS A 90 -4.19 15.64 1.06
N VAL A 91 -3.39 14.76 0.48
CA VAL A 91 -1.96 14.98 0.33
C VAL A 91 -1.57 14.52 -1.06
N ARG A 92 -1.07 15.45 -1.89
CA ARG A 92 -0.58 15.15 -3.24
C ARG A 92 -1.58 14.36 -4.08
N GLY A 93 -2.85 14.68 -3.94
CA GLY A 93 -3.90 14.00 -4.70
C GLY A 93 -4.41 12.72 -4.08
N PHE A 94 -3.80 12.24 -3.02
CA PHE A 94 -4.29 11.08 -2.30
C PHE A 94 -5.29 11.54 -1.25
N THR A 95 -6.39 10.80 -1.13
CA THR A 95 -7.38 11.02 -0.09
C THR A 95 -7.15 10.00 1.00
N PHE A 96 -6.92 10.49 2.21
CA PHE A 96 -6.55 9.64 3.34
C PHE A 96 -7.72 9.40 4.27
N LYS A 97 -7.80 8.18 4.75
CA LYS A 97 -8.76 7.79 5.78
C LYS A 97 -8.04 7.04 6.87
N SER A 98 -8.49 7.24 8.10
CA SER A 98 -8.00 6.51 9.24
C SER A 98 -8.75 5.19 9.34
N LEU A 99 -8.01 4.10 9.43
CA LEU A 99 -8.57 2.77 9.64
C LEU A 99 -8.46 2.43 11.13
N PRO A 100 -9.14 1.37 11.58
CA PRO A 100 -9.02 0.98 12.98
C PRO A 100 -7.55 0.79 13.37
N PRO A 101 -7.12 1.36 14.49
CA PRO A 101 -5.72 1.27 14.87
C PRO A 101 -5.36 -0.15 15.29
N THR A 102 -4.10 -0.51 15.03
CA THR A 102 -3.59 -1.83 15.39
C THR A 102 -2.87 -1.82 16.72
N ALA A 103 -2.61 -0.64 17.27
CA ALA A 103 -1.92 -0.49 18.54
C ALA A 103 -2.25 0.87 19.13
N ALA A 104 -1.99 1.04 20.42
CA ALA A 104 -2.18 2.32 21.07
C ALA A 104 -1.31 3.39 20.42
N GLN A 105 -1.84 4.60 20.35
CA GLN A 105 -1.12 5.77 19.84
C GLN A 105 -0.61 5.60 18.41
N THR A 106 -1.30 4.79 17.66
CA THR A 106 -0.95 4.50 16.27
C THR A 106 -2.15 4.87 15.41
N TYR A 107 -1.88 5.63 14.36
CA TYR A 107 -2.87 5.91 13.34
C TYR A 107 -2.58 5.02 12.15
N ASN A 108 -3.55 4.21 11.77
CA ASN A 108 -3.43 3.33 10.61
C ASN A 108 -4.05 4.07 9.42
N MET A 109 -3.22 4.53 8.50
CA MET A 109 -3.65 5.41 7.43
C MET A 109 -3.70 4.71 6.09
N ARG A 110 -4.71 5.07 5.30
CA ARG A 110 -4.84 4.59 3.93
C ARG A 110 -5.14 5.77 3.02
N GLY A 111 -4.27 6.00 2.06
CA GLY A 111 -4.47 7.03 1.05
C GLY A 111 -4.72 6.41 -0.30
N ARG A 112 -5.68 6.95 -1.05
CA ARG A 112 -6.01 6.47 -2.37
C ARG A 112 -6.00 7.59 -3.39
N LYS A 113 -5.47 7.29 -4.56
CA LYS A 113 -5.51 8.18 -5.71
C LYS A 113 -5.67 7.29 -6.95
N GLY A 114 -6.88 7.25 -7.49
CA GLY A 114 -7.19 6.32 -8.57
C GLY A 114 -6.96 4.89 -8.11
N GLU A 115 -6.12 4.15 -8.81
CA GLU A 115 -5.83 2.77 -8.45
C GLU A 115 -4.64 2.63 -7.51
N LYS A 116 -4.00 3.74 -7.15
CA LYS A 116 -2.87 3.70 -6.23
C LYS A 116 -3.35 3.75 -4.81
N THR A 117 -2.78 2.92 -3.97
CA THR A 117 -3.10 2.90 -2.54
C THR A 117 -1.82 2.94 -1.74
N ILE A 118 -1.75 3.86 -0.80
CA ILE A 118 -0.63 3.97 0.13
C ILE A 118 -1.15 3.66 1.52
N ARG A 119 -0.40 2.86 2.26
CA ARG A 119 -0.74 2.55 3.64
C ARG A 119 0.48 2.70 4.53
N PHE A 120 0.24 3.17 5.73
CA PHE A 120 1.28 3.23 6.75
C PHE A 120 0.64 3.38 8.13
N ASP A 121 1.44 3.11 9.14
CA ASP A 121 1.09 3.42 10.51
C ASP A 121 1.89 4.64 10.91
N TYR A 122 1.25 5.57 11.57
CA TYR A 122 1.94 6.70 12.17
C TYR A 122 1.85 6.58 13.68
N VAL A 123 3.00 6.46 14.32
CA VAL A 123 3.08 6.30 15.76
C VAL A 123 3.42 7.65 16.38
N VAL A 124 2.55 8.09 17.28
CA VAL A 124 2.75 9.38 17.95
C VAL A 124 3.45 9.18 19.27
N PRO A 125 4.26 10.15 19.66
CA PRO A 125 4.90 10.09 20.98
C PRO A 125 3.84 10.11 22.07
N ASN A 126 4.11 9.31 23.06
CA ASN A 126 3.25 9.28 24.21
C ASN A 126 3.61 10.47 25.05
N GLY A 127 2.77 11.41 25.07
CA GLY A 127 3.05 12.66 25.75
C GLY A 127 3.02 12.60 27.24
#